data_31b9e738c6d6770f5ec96dd6433f6878
#
_entry.id   31b9e738c6d6770f5ec96dd6433f6878
#
_cell.length_a   1.000
_cell.length_b   1.000
_cell.length_c   1.000
_cell.angle_alpha   90.00
_cell.angle_beta   90.00
_cell.angle_gamma   90.00
#
_symmetry.space_group_name_H-M   'P 1'
#
loop_
_entity.id
_entity.type
_entity.pdbx_description
1 polymer ?
#
loop_
_entity_poly.entity_id
_entity_poly.type
_entity_poly.pdbx_seq_one_letter_code
_entity_poly.pdbx_strand_id
1 'polypeptide(L)'
;ISIMLFFAIPRFQRNVLSDSTKEVSRWILLKIPNIKERAAREQKRYILHVNLDSNKLWITHGAMLEEALQSAETNGYKLPEDIKLLDVEYPDQEKISVGQADIYFNEKGYSDKVIIHFENDDNEKFSFLIEPFLLRVRLYNSYAEFGD
;
A
#
# COMPACT_ATOMS: atom_id res chain seq x y z
N ILE A 1 5.98 -43.99 -20.69
CA ILE A 1 4.72 -44.02 -19.92
C ILE A 1 4.81 -43.24 -18.61
N SER A 2 6.00 -43.11 -18.04
CA SER A 2 6.22 -42.34 -16.79
C SER A 2 6.45 -40.85 -17.00
N ILE A 3 6.40 -40.36 -18.21
CA ILE A 3 6.78 -38.98 -18.58
C ILE A 3 5.68 -37.96 -18.25
N MET A 4 4.44 -38.42 -18.06
CA MET A 4 3.32 -37.50 -17.86
C MET A 4 3.17 -36.94 -16.44
N LEU A 5 3.95 -37.43 -15.48
CA LEU A 5 3.83 -37.00 -14.08
C LEU A 5 4.58 -35.73 -13.72
N PHE A 6 5.41 -35.22 -14.61
CA PHE A 6 6.26 -34.06 -14.34
C PHE A 6 5.60 -32.71 -14.58
N PHE A 7 4.43 -32.67 -15.19
CA PHE A 7 3.80 -31.40 -15.59
C PHE A 7 2.89 -30.76 -14.53
N ALA A 8 2.60 -31.48 -13.46
CA ALA A 8 1.68 -30.97 -12.43
C ALA A 8 2.36 -30.14 -11.34
N ILE A 9 3.67 -30.27 -11.16
CA ILE A 9 4.40 -29.67 -10.05
C ILE A 9 4.64 -28.16 -10.17
N PRO A 10 4.91 -27.58 -11.37
CA PRO A 10 5.22 -26.15 -11.45
C PRO A 10 4.03 -25.21 -11.20
N ARG A 11 2.80 -25.69 -11.25
CA ARG A 11 1.61 -24.83 -11.13
C ARG A 11 1.31 -24.39 -9.70
N PHE A 12 1.76 -25.12 -8.71
CA PHE A 12 1.52 -24.78 -7.31
C PHE A 12 2.40 -23.64 -6.81
N GLN A 13 3.53 -23.40 -7.45
CA GLN A 13 4.45 -22.33 -7.06
C GLN A 13 3.99 -20.94 -7.49
N ARG A 14 3.04 -20.83 -8.40
CA ARG A 14 2.55 -19.55 -8.91
C ARG A 14 1.67 -18.78 -7.93
N ASN A 15 1.12 -19.44 -6.93
CA ASN A 15 0.22 -18.84 -5.95
C ASN A 15 0.94 -18.44 -4.65
N VAL A 16 2.25 -18.63 -4.59
CA VAL A 16 3.05 -18.26 -3.41
C VAL A 16 3.57 -16.85 -3.60
N LEU A 17 3.13 -15.95 -2.73
CA LEU A 17 3.64 -14.58 -2.71
C LEU A 17 5.12 -14.62 -2.30
N SER A 18 5.94 -13.77 -2.91
CA SER A 18 7.34 -13.61 -2.50
C SER A 18 7.40 -13.09 -1.07
N ASP A 19 8.53 -13.32 -0.40
CA ASP A 19 8.72 -12.81 0.97
C ASP A 19 8.59 -11.30 1.04
N SER A 20 9.10 -10.59 0.03
CA SER A 20 8.99 -9.13 -0.06
C SER A 20 7.56 -8.67 -0.23
N THR A 21 6.76 -9.36 -1.06
CA THR A 21 5.35 -9.06 -1.23
C THR A 21 4.60 -9.26 0.09
N LYS A 22 4.91 -10.33 0.83
CA LYS A 22 4.32 -10.57 2.15
C LYS A 22 4.70 -9.49 3.16
N GLU A 23 5.92 -9.03 3.13
CA GLU A 23 6.41 -7.97 4.01
C GLU A 23 5.65 -6.67 3.78
N VAL A 24 5.56 -6.23 2.53
CA VAL A 24 4.83 -5.01 2.15
C VAL A 24 3.36 -5.14 2.50
N SER A 25 2.75 -6.29 2.19
CA SER A 25 1.35 -6.56 2.49
C SER A 25 1.09 -6.48 3.99
N ARG A 26 1.94 -7.09 4.78
CA ARG A 26 1.82 -7.05 6.25
C ARG A 26 1.90 -5.62 6.75
N TRP A 27 2.85 -4.84 6.24
CA TRP A 27 3.00 -3.45 6.66
C TRP A 27 1.72 -2.64 6.37
N ILE A 28 1.20 -2.72 5.15
CA ILE A 28 0.01 -1.96 4.74
C ILE A 28 -1.23 -2.44 5.50
N LEU A 29 -1.45 -3.75 5.57
CA LEU A 29 -2.63 -4.33 6.21
C LEU A 29 -2.69 -4.06 7.71
N LEU A 30 -1.55 -3.82 8.36
CA LEU A 30 -1.49 -3.46 9.77
C LEU A 30 -1.50 -1.95 9.99
N LYS A 31 -0.79 -1.19 9.16
CA LYS A 31 -0.65 0.26 9.35
C LYS A 31 -1.93 1.04 9.05
N ILE A 32 -2.62 0.70 7.98
CA ILE A 32 -3.82 1.46 7.60
C ILE A 32 -4.91 1.41 8.68
N PRO A 33 -5.31 0.24 9.19
CA PRO A 33 -6.26 0.20 10.31
C PRO A 33 -5.75 0.93 11.55
N ASN A 34 -4.46 0.83 11.85
CA ASN A 34 -3.86 1.52 12.99
C ASN A 34 -3.96 3.04 12.84
N ILE A 35 -3.69 3.57 11.66
CA ILE A 35 -3.83 5.01 11.38
C ILE A 35 -5.27 5.46 11.59
N LYS A 36 -6.24 4.71 11.06
CA LYS A 36 -7.65 5.03 11.21
C LYS A 36 -8.08 5.08 12.68
N GLU A 37 -7.68 4.10 13.46
CA GLU A 37 -7.97 4.07 14.89
C GLU A 37 -7.31 5.22 15.63
N ARG A 38 -6.06 5.50 15.34
CA ARG A 38 -5.33 6.59 15.99
C ARG A 38 -5.93 7.95 15.65
N ALA A 39 -6.28 8.18 14.38
CA ALA A 39 -6.91 9.42 13.96
C ALA A 39 -8.20 9.68 14.73
N ALA A 40 -9.05 8.66 14.87
CA ALA A 40 -10.30 8.77 15.64
C ALA A 40 -10.05 8.94 17.14
N ARG A 41 -9.16 8.15 17.72
CA ARG A 41 -8.88 8.18 19.16
C ARG A 41 -8.20 9.48 19.59
N GLU A 42 -7.24 9.96 18.80
CA GLU A 42 -6.46 11.17 19.12
C GLU A 42 -7.10 12.44 18.58
N GLN A 43 -8.17 12.31 17.80
CA GLN A 43 -8.88 13.44 17.17
C GLN A 43 -7.93 14.31 16.35
N LYS A 44 -7.11 13.64 15.53
CA LYS A 44 -6.12 14.28 14.66
C LYS A 44 -6.25 13.77 13.24
N ARG A 45 -5.96 14.65 12.30
CA ARG A 45 -5.81 14.26 10.91
C ARG A 45 -4.45 13.59 10.72
N TYR A 46 -4.47 12.39 10.13
CA TYR A 46 -3.25 11.68 9.75
C TYR A 46 -3.13 11.68 8.23
N ILE A 47 -1.91 11.59 7.77
CA ILE A 47 -1.59 11.52 6.33
C ILE A 47 -0.60 10.39 6.11
N LEU A 48 -0.91 9.49 5.18
CA LEU A 48 0.04 8.51 4.67
C LEU A 48 0.63 9.08 3.38
N HIS A 49 1.91 9.37 3.41
CA HIS A 49 2.64 9.85 2.24
C HIS A 49 3.19 8.66 1.46
N VAL A 50 2.98 8.67 0.16
CA VAL A 50 3.44 7.62 -0.75
C VAL A 50 4.34 8.30 -1.78
N ASN A 51 5.64 8.11 -1.66
CA ASN A 51 6.59 8.68 -2.61
C ASN A 51 6.99 7.63 -3.64
N LEU A 52 6.54 7.84 -4.87
CA LEU A 52 6.77 6.90 -5.97
C LEU A 52 8.20 6.96 -6.49
N ASP A 53 8.84 8.12 -6.41
CA ASP A 53 10.20 8.29 -6.91
C ASP A 53 11.23 7.62 -5.99
N SER A 54 11.04 7.73 -4.66
CA SER A 54 11.94 7.14 -3.67
C SER A 54 11.49 5.76 -3.17
N ASN A 55 10.32 5.29 -3.60
CA ASN A 55 9.77 3.99 -3.21
C ASN A 55 9.61 3.86 -1.70
N LYS A 56 8.98 4.85 -1.09
CA LYS A 56 8.97 5.06 0.36
C LYS A 56 7.59 5.51 0.84
N LEU A 57 7.22 5.05 2.04
CA LEU A 57 5.96 5.40 2.70
C LEU A 57 6.26 5.95 4.09
N TRP A 58 5.57 7.02 4.50
CA TRP A 58 5.67 7.51 5.88
C TRP A 58 4.37 8.19 6.31
N ILE A 59 4.25 8.39 7.62
CA ILE A 59 3.02 8.87 8.24
C ILE A 59 3.31 10.15 9.02
N THR A 60 2.44 11.16 8.84
CA THR A 60 2.47 12.39 9.63
C THR A 60 1.09 12.69 10.17
N HIS A 61 0.99 13.66 11.07
CA HIS A 61 -0.28 14.18 11.55
C HIS A 61 -0.22 15.70 11.73
N GLY A 62 -1.38 16.34 11.86
CA GLY A 62 -1.50 17.78 11.82
C GLY A 62 -0.84 18.55 12.96
N ALA A 63 -0.49 17.88 14.06
CA ALA A 63 0.12 18.52 15.23
C ALA A 63 1.66 18.45 15.23
N MET A 64 2.27 17.90 14.17
CA MET A 64 3.74 17.73 14.11
C MET A 64 4.45 19.03 13.75
N LEU A 65 5.56 19.27 14.44
CA LEU A 65 6.47 20.37 14.14
C LEU A 65 7.39 19.98 12.98
N GLU A 66 8.02 20.97 12.36
CA GLU A 66 8.88 20.79 11.19
C GLU A 66 9.94 19.68 11.37
N GLU A 67 10.62 19.69 12.51
CA GLU A 67 11.62 18.65 12.81
C GLU A 67 11.04 17.26 12.84
N ALA A 68 9.83 17.10 13.41
CA ALA A 68 9.14 15.83 13.47
C ALA A 68 8.68 15.38 12.09
N LEU A 69 8.24 16.31 11.24
CA LEU A 69 7.86 16.02 9.85
C LEU A 69 9.05 15.48 9.05
N GLN A 70 10.20 16.15 9.18
CA GLN A 70 11.42 15.71 8.50
C GLN A 70 11.91 14.35 9.01
N SER A 71 11.83 14.14 10.32
CA SER A 71 12.21 12.88 10.94
C SER A 71 11.30 11.73 10.48
N ALA A 72 10.01 11.98 10.37
CA ALA A 72 9.03 10.98 9.88
C ALA A 72 9.37 10.56 8.45
N GLU A 73 9.71 11.50 7.59
CA GLU A 73 10.10 11.21 6.21
C GLU A 73 11.42 10.44 6.17
N THR A 74 12.42 10.88 6.93
CA THR A 74 13.74 10.24 6.96
C THR A 74 13.65 8.80 7.45
N ASN A 75 12.83 8.55 8.46
CA ASN A 75 12.65 7.22 9.07
C ASN A 75 11.48 6.45 8.49
N GLY A 76 10.97 6.86 7.33
CA GLY A 76 9.86 6.20 6.68
C GLY A 76 10.16 4.77 6.25
N TYR A 77 9.09 4.06 5.92
CA TYR A 77 9.19 2.68 5.46
C TYR A 77 9.66 2.66 4.01
N LYS A 78 10.88 2.19 3.80
CA LYS A 78 11.43 1.96 2.48
C LYS A 78 11.02 0.58 2.00
N LEU A 79 10.42 0.51 0.80
CA LEU A 79 10.03 -0.77 0.23
C LEU A 79 11.27 -1.64 -0.07
N PRO A 80 11.12 -2.97 -0.01
CA PRO A 80 12.19 -3.88 -0.47
C PRO A 80 12.58 -3.56 -1.92
N GLU A 81 13.83 -3.83 -2.27
CA GLU A 81 14.38 -3.50 -3.59
C GLU A 81 13.65 -4.17 -4.74
N ASP A 82 13.06 -5.34 -4.50
CA ASP A 82 12.31 -6.11 -5.50
C ASP A 82 10.83 -5.73 -5.59
N ILE A 83 10.39 -4.72 -4.83
CA ILE A 83 9.02 -4.20 -4.89
C ILE A 83 9.05 -2.75 -5.34
N LYS A 84 8.22 -2.43 -6.31
CA LYS A 84 8.11 -1.10 -6.88
C LYS A 84 6.68 -0.57 -6.74
N LEU A 85 6.56 0.69 -6.32
CA LEU A 85 5.30 1.43 -6.42
C LEU A 85 5.05 1.79 -7.88
N LEU A 86 3.90 1.41 -8.40
CA LEU A 86 3.52 1.75 -9.78
C LEU A 86 2.77 3.07 -9.84
N ASP A 87 1.68 3.15 -9.10
CA ASP A 87 0.84 4.35 -9.09
C ASP A 87 -0.11 4.32 -7.90
N VAL A 88 -0.73 5.47 -7.66
CA VAL A 88 -1.81 5.65 -6.68
C VAL A 88 -3.01 6.21 -7.44
N GLU A 89 -4.16 5.56 -7.29
CA GLU A 89 -5.37 5.90 -8.03
C GLU A 89 -6.46 6.38 -7.07
N TYR A 90 -7.00 7.57 -7.36
CA TYR A 90 -8.17 8.12 -6.69
C TYR A 90 -9.37 8.07 -7.64
N PRO A 91 -10.61 7.95 -7.13
CA PRO A 91 -11.78 7.98 -8.01
C PRO A 91 -11.85 9.28 -8.82
N ASP A 92 -12.19 9.14 -10.09
CA ASP A 92 -12.44 10.27 -10.99
C ASP A 92 -11.25 11.23 -11.19
N GLN A 93 -10.04 10.73 -10.95
CA GLN A 93 -8.81 11.49 -11.14
C GLN A 93 -7.80 10.66 -11.92
N GLU A 94 -6.83 11.33 -12.51
CA GLU A 94 -5.71 10.65 -13.17
C GLU A 94 -4.82 9.99 -12.12
N LYS A 95 -4.24 8.86 -12.49
CA LYS A 95 -3.32 8.12 -11.62
C LYS A 95 -2.05 8.93 -11.38
N ILE A 96 -1.57 8.90 -10.14
CA ILE A 96 -0.29 9.50 -9.78
C ILE A 96 0.76 8.42 -9.90
N SER A 97 1.63 8.52 -10.90
CA SER A 97 2.68 7.53 -11.16
C SER A 97 4.09 8.06 -10.94
N VAL A 98 4.23 9.36 -10.68
CA VAL A 98 5.51 10.00 -10.36
C VAL A 98 5.30 10.98 -9.21
N GLY A 99 6.35 11.24 -8.45
CA GLY A 99 6.28 12.17 -7.34
C GLY A 99 5.65 11.56 -6.10
N GLN A 100 4.80 12.31 -5.46
CA GLN A 100 4.21 11.94 -4.18
C GLN A 100 2.69 12.01 -4.22
N ALA A 101 2.07 11.01 -3.62
CA ALA A 101 0.64 10.98 -3.37
C ALA A 101 0.39 10.97 -1.85
N ASP A 102 -0.59 11.73 -1.40
CA ASP A 102 -0.95 11.79 0.01
C ASP A 102 -2.35 11.22 0.22
N ILE A 103 -2.48 10.35 1.21
CA ILE A 103 -3.74 9.72 1.58
C ILE A 103 -4.15 10.26 2.95
N TYR A 104 -5.32 10.89 3.03
CA TYR A 104 -5.79 11.59 4.22
C TYR A 104 -6.72 10.70 5.06
N PHE A 105 -6.55 10.81 6.37
CA PHE A 105 -7.38 10.15 7.38
C PHE A 105 -7.87 11.23 8.34
N ASN A 106 -9.18 11.43 8.40
CA ASN A 106 -9.74 12.51 9.23
C ASN A 106 -9.94 12.09 10.69
N GLU A 107 -10.38 13.04 11.50
CA GLU A 107 -10.54 12.84 12.95
C GLU A 107 -11.65 11.85 13.31
N LYS A 108 -12.48 11.45 12.35
CA LYS A 108 -13.50 10.41 12.54
C LYS A 108 -12.97 9.02 12.17
N GLY A 109 -11.73 8.94 11.68
CA GLY A 109 -11.13 7.70 11.23
C GLY A 109 -11.50 7.32 9.79
N TYR A 110 -12.14 8.21 9.05
CA TYR A 110 -12.45 7.99 7.64
C TYR A 110 -11.27 8.40 6.77
N SER A 111 -11.10 7.70 5.66
CA SER A 111 -10.00 7.96 4.75
C SER A 111 -10.49 8.34 3.36
N ASP A 112 -9.55 8.78 2.52
CA ASP A 112 -9.76 8.83 1.09
C ASP A 112 -10.03 7.42 0.58
N LYS A 113 -10.78 7.32 -0.52
CA LYS A 113 -10.88 6.08 -1.28
C LYS A 113 -9.72 6.03 -2.27
N VAL A 114 -8.90 4.99 -2.21
CA VAL A 114 -7.67 4.96 -3.01
C VAL A 114 -7.24 3.52 -3.27
N ILE A 115 -6.63 3.29 -4.42
CA ILE A 115 -5.94 2.03 -4.72
C ILE A 115 -4.46 2.34 -4.90
N ILE A 116 -3.61 1.58 -4.21
CA ILE A 116 -2.16 1.65 -4.37
C ILE A 116 -1.73 0.41 -5.15
N HIS A 117 -1.06 0.60 -6.27
CA HIS A 117 -0.59 -0.48 -7.12
C HIS A 117 0.91 -0.70 -6.96
N PHE A 118 1.29 -1.96 -6.85
CA PHE A 118 2.68 -2.41 -6.69
C PHE A 118 3.02 -3.46 -7.75
N GLU A 119 4.30 -3.64 -7.98
CA GLU A 119 4.83 -4.65 -8.88
C GLU A 119 6.09 -5.26 -8.28
N ASN A 120 6.26 -6.57 -8.42
CA ASN A 120 7.48 -7.25 -8.00
C ASN A 120 8.44 -7.45 -9.19
N ASP A 121 9.62 -8.05 -8.93
CA ASP A 121 10.62 -8.31 -9.95
C ASP A 121 10.18 -9.25 -11.06
N ASP A 122 9.17 -10.07 -10.80
CA ASP A 122 8.61 -11.00 -11.79
C ASP A 122 7.51 -10.33 -12.61
N ASN A 123 7.37 -9.02 -12.53
CA ASN A 123 6.32 -8.24 -13.18
C ASN A 123 4.90 -8.63 -12.76
N GLU A 124 4.77 -9.25 -11.60
CA GLU A 124 3.47 -9.55 -11.02
C GLU A 124 2.97 -8.32 -10.26
N LYS A 125 1.71 -7.97 -10.50
CA LYS A 125 1.09 -6.79 -9.92
C LYS A 125 0.17 -7.17 -8.77
N PHE A 126 0.12 -6.32 -7.77
CA PHE A 126 -0.82 -6.47 -6.67
C PHE A 126 -1.28 -5.08 -6.21
N SER A 127 -2.46 -5.04 -5.61
CA SER A 127 -3.13 -3.79 -5.31
C SER A 127 -3.72 -3.80 -3.91
N PHE A 128 -3.75 -2.62 -3.28
CA PHE A 128 -4.39 -2.42 -1.98
C PHE A 128 -5.48 -1.37 -2.14
N LEU A 129 -6.72 -1.78 -1.91
CA LEU A 129 -7.87 -0.87 -1.91
C LEU A 129 -8.14 -0.40 -0.48
N ILE A 130 -8.06 0.91 -0.28
CA ILE A 130 -8.40 1.56 0.97
C ILE A 130 -9.76 2.21 0.79
N GLU A 131 -10.73 1.83 1.61
CA GLU A 131 -12.07 2.39 1.55
C GLU A 131 -12.32 3.34 2.73
N PRO A 132 -13.11 4.43 2.52
CA PRO A 132 -13.28 5.47 3.53
C PRO A 132 -13.82 4.97 4.86
N PHE A 133 -14.80 4.07 4.82
CA PHE A 133 -15.56 3.67 6.00
C PHE A 133 -15.26 2.26 6.50
N LEU A 134 -14.36 1.55 5.83
CA LEU A 134 -13.97 0.20 6.23
C LEU A 134 -12.58 0.23 6.88
N LEU A 135 -12.46 -0.45 8.00
CA LEU A 135 -11.18 -0.56 8.69
C LEU A 135 -10.19 -1.42 7.91
N ARG A 136 -10.69 -2.47 7.26
CA ARG A 136 -9.88 -3.41 6.49
C ARG A 136 -9.47 -2.86 5.15
N VAL A 137 -8.21 -3.13 4.78
CA VAL A 137 -7.70 -2.92 3.43
C VAL A 137 -7.89 -4.21 2.65
N ARG A 138 -8.30 -4.10 1.38
CA ARG A 138 -8.42 -5.28 0.50
C ARG A 138 -7.17 -5.44 -0.33
N LEU A 139 -6.62 -6.64 -0.30
CA LEU A 139 -5.48 -7.02 -1.14
C LEU A 139 -5.98 -7.78 -2.36
N TYR A 140 -5.56 -7.34 -3.54
CA TYR A 140 -5.80 -8.05 -4.81
C TYR A 140 -4.47 -8.48 -5.39
N ASN A 141 -4.38 -9.73 -5.85
CA ASN A 141 -3.19 -10.27 -6.53
C ASN A 141 -3.21 -9.94 -8.03
N SER A 142 -3.62 -8.73 -8.37
CA SER A 142 -3.71 -8.23 -9.73
C SER A 142 -3.68 -6.71 -9.69
N TYR A 143 -3.60 -6.09 -10.86
CA TYR A 143 -3.79 -4.65 -11.00
C TYR A 143 -5.30 -4.37 -10.97
N ALA A 144 -5.82 -4.14 -9.76
CA ALA A 144 -7.24 -3.93 -9.55
C ALA A 144 -7.68 -2.52 -9.95
N GLU A 145 -8.94 -2.39 -10.34
CA GLU A 145 -9.56 -1.10 -10.66
C GLU A 145 -10.78 -0.89 -9.76
N PHE A 146 -11.26 0.34 -9.68
CA PHE A 146 -12.47 0.63 -8.93
C PHE A 146 -13.66 -0.11 -9.58
N GLY A 147 -14.42 -0.81 -8.75
CA GLY A 147 -15.54 -1.62 -9.22
C GLY A 147 -15.24 -3.11 -9.35
N ASP A 148 -14.00 -3.51 -9.16
CA ASP A 148 -13.63 -4.94 -9.17
C ASP A 148 -14.10 -5.69 -7.91
#